data_2f95b9346f80d4a61ab1ce6a882d0cdb
#
_entry.id   2f95b9346f80d4a61ab1ce6a882d0cdb
#
_cell.length_a   1.000
_cell.length_b   1.000
_cell.length_c   1.000
_cell.angle_alpha   90.00
_cell.angle_beta   90.00
_cell.angle_gamma   90.00
#
_symmetry.space_group_name_H-M   'P 1'
#
loop_
_entity.id
_entity.type
_entity.pdbx_description
1 polymer ?
#
loop_
_entity_poly.entity_id
_entity_poly.type
_entity_poly.pdbx_seq_one_letter_code
_entity_poly.pdbx_strand_id
1 'polypeptide(L)'
;CIAAANAGCLGLCSTFATTSRETNPIVFEDFCKQAHAETTDDDVTIFKKMFTRVFEETKESDGIFGANVMVSAEVKANAMKVMQAIKELREADPEMKRRFRVLVTTAGDPMPWANFVKEQGMIWMHVFPGVRTAARCKKAGVQVLIASGHEGGMHTAWQPVHSMTLLPDIIEKFSDENTLVCGTGGFCDGKSIAAAFAMGADGVQMGTRFLA
;
A
#
# COMPACT_ATOMS: atom_id res chain seq x y z
N CYS A 1 2.73 2.26 -10.31
CA CYS A 1 3.38 3.14 -9.33
C CYS A 1 3.92 4.40 -10.00
N ILE A 2 4.93 4.31 -10.89
CA ILE A 2 5.61 5.44 -11.54
C ILE A 2 4.63 6.39 -12.23
N ALA A 3 3.76 5.87 -13.10
CA ALA A 3 2.79 6.71 -13.82
C ALA A 3 1.84 7.49 -12.88
N ALA A 4 1.41 6.87 -11.79
CA ALA A 4 0.56 7.54 -10.79
C ALA A 4 1.33 8.65 -10.06
N ALA A 5 2.56 8.39 -9.64
CA ALA A 5 3.40 9.39 -8.98
C ALA A 5 3.72 10.57 -9.91
N ASN A 6 4.06 10.30 -11.18
CA ASN A 6 4.31 11.34 -12.19
C ASN A 6 3.07 12.17 -12.54
N ALA A 7 1.88 11.62 -12.32
CA ALA A 7 0.62 12.35 -12.50
C ALA A 7 0.17 13.15 -11.26
N GLY A 8 1.01 13.25 -10.23
CA GLY A 8 0.71 13.97 -9.00
C GLY A 8 -0.17 13.19 -7.99
N CYS A 9 -0.36 11.89 -8.22
CA CYS A 9 -1.03 10.98 -7.28
C CYS A 9 0.00 10.26 -6.40
N LEU A 10 -0.46 9.56 -5.36
CA LEU A 10 0.38 8.66 -4.61
C LEU A 10 0.65 7.38 -5.44
N GLY A 11 1.89 7.16 -5.83
CA GLY A 11 2.33 5.91 -6.46
C GLY A 11 2.55 4.81 -5.42
N LEU A 12 1.90 3.65 -5.56
CA LEU A 12 2.09 2.52 -4.66
C LEU A 12 2.75 1.34 -5.38
N CYS A 13 3.86 0.85 -4.83
CA CYS A 13 4.55 -0.34 -5.29
C CYS A 13 4.00 -1.58 -4.60
N SER A 14 3.53 -2.56 -5.35
CA SER A 14 3.18 -3.87 -4.80
C SER A 14 4.44 -4.69 -4.55
N THR A 15 4.55 -5.32 -3.38
CA THR A 15 5.74 -6.07 -2.97
C THR A 15 5.49 -7.58 -2.85
N PHE A 16 4.35 -8.06 -3.35
CA PHE A 16 3.93 -9.45 -3.17
C PHE A 16 4.66 -10.43 -4.11
N ALA A 17 5.12 -9.99 -5.27
CA ALA A 17 5.58 -10.90 -6.33
C ALA A 17 6.83 -11.73 -5.98
N THR A 18 7.67 -11.32 -5.02
CA THR A 18 8.81 -12.13 -4.56
C THR A 18 8.38 -13.41 -3.86
N THR A 19 7.16 -13.48 -3.33
CA THR A 19 6.60 -14.72 -2.76
C THR A 19 6.33 -15.78 -3.82
N SER A 20 6.31 -15.39 -5.10
CA SER A 20 6.08 -16.28 -6.24
C SER A 20 7.35 -16.95 -6.78
N ARG A 21 8.54 -16.67 -6.22
CA ARG A 21 9.82 -17.22 -6.71
C ARG A 21 9.77 -18.74 -6.99
N GLU A 22 9.19 -19.52 -6.09
CA GLU A 22 9.10 -20.97 -6.22
C GLU A 22 7.76 -21.42 -6.81
N THR A 23 6.67 -20.71 -6.52
CA THR A 23 5.31 -21.13 -6.89
C THR A 23 4.87 -20.68 -8.27
N ASN A 24 5.42 -19.57 -8.76
CA ASN A 24 5.14 -19.06 -10.10
C ASN A 24 6.37 -18.31 -10.67
N PRO A 25 7.36 -19.04 -11.21
CA PRO A 25 8.60 -18.44 -11.72
C PRO A 25 8.39 -17.39 -12.80
N ILE A 26 7.37 -17.53 -13.65
CA ILE A 26 7.08 -16.56 -14.73
C ILE A 26 6.71 -15.19 -14.13
N VAL A 27 5.82 -15.18 -13.15
CA VAL A 27 5.44 -13.94 -12.45
C VAL A 27 6.64 -13.33 -11.72
N PHE A 28 7.48 -14.16 -11.13
CA PHE A 28 8.69 -13.71 -10.46
C PHE A 28 9.71 -13.11 -11.44
N GLU A 29 9.95 -13.75 -12.59
CA GLU A 29 10.84 -13.22 -13.63
C GLU A 29 10.34 -11.87 -14.17
N ASP A 30 9.05 -11.73 -14.44
CA ASP A 30 8.46 -10.48 -14.90
C ASP A 30 8.59 -9.37 -13.84
N PHE A 31 8.43 -9.72 -12.58
CA PHE A 31 8.66 -8.78 -11.48
C PHE A 31 10.13 -8.33 -11.41
N CYS A 32 11.09 -9.26 -11.53
CA CYS A 32 12.50 -8.92 -11.56
C CYS A 32 12.85 -8.00 -12.74
N LYS A 33 12.34 -8.27 -13.94
CA LYS A 33 12.50 -7.37 -15.10
C LYS A 33 11.95 -5.97 -14.82
N GLN A 34 10.76 -5.88 -14.22
CA GLN A 34 10.16 -4.60 -13.84
C GLN A 34 10.95 -3.90 -12.73
N ALA A 35 11.58 -4.63 -11.85
CA ALA A 35 12.42 -4.09 -10.79
C ALA A 35 13.85 -3.74 -11.25
N HIS A 36 14.22 -4.02 -12.51
CA HIS A 36 15.60 -3.97 -13.02
C HIS A 36 16.55 -4.84 -12.17
N ALA A 37 16.08 -6.00 -11.74
CA ALA A 37 16.78 -6.96 -10.90
C ALA A 37 17.01 -8.28 -11.65
N GLU A 38 18.01 -9.02 -11.20
CA GLU A 38 18.28 -10.38 -11.66
C GLU A 38 17.47 -11.39 -10.83
N THR A 39 17.06 -12.50 -11.44
CA THR A 39 16.37 -13.58 -10.72
C THR A 39 17.22 -14.25 -9.64
N THR A 40 18.52 -14.08 -9.70
CA THR A 40 19.52 -14.55 -8.73
C THR A 40 19.73 -13.59 -7.56
N ASP A 41 19.26 -12.37 -7.65
CA ASP A 41 19.35 -11.42 -6.53
C ASP A 41 18.54 -11.93 -5.32
N ASP A 42 18.97 -11.59 -4.12
CA ASP A 42 18.16 -11.79 -2.93
C ASP A 42 16.97 -10.82 -2.88
N ASP A 43 15.94 -11.16 -2.13
CA ASP A 43 14.70 -10.40 -2.12
C ASP A 43 14.88 -8.95 -1.65
N VAL A 44 15.78 -8.68 -0.69
CA VAL A 44 16.05 -7.32 -0.21
C VAL A 44 16.66 -6.48 -1.33
N THR A 45 17.60 -7.05 -2.07
CA THR A 45 18.23 -6.42 -3.23
C THR A 45 17.21 -6.12 -4.33
N ILE A 46 16.30 -7.06 -4.63
CA ILE A 46 15.23 -6.85 -5.61
C ILE A 46 14.33 -5.68 -5.19
N PHE A 47 13.89 -5.63 -3.92
CA PHE A 47 13.09 -4.51 -3.44
C PHE A 47 13.83 -3.19 -3.49
N LYS A 48 15.10 -3.17 -3.13
CA LYS A 48 15.92 -1.95 -3.22
C LYS A 48 16.02 -1.45 -4.66
N LYS A 49 16.29 -2.32 -5.62
CA LYS A 49 16.32 -1.98 -7.05
C LYS A 49 14.98 -1.44 -7.53
N MET A 50 13.87 -2.10 -7.17
CA MET A 50 12.52 -1.65 -7.51
C MET A 50 12.21 -0.24 -6.97
N PHE A 51 12.48 0.02 -5.70
CA PHE A 51 12.21 1.33 -5.11
C PHE A 51 13.14 2.41 -5.65
N THR A 52 14.40 2.09 -5.91
CA THR A 52 15.36 3.01 -6.55
C THR A 52 14.90 3.36 -7.96
N ARG A 53 14.44 2.40 -8.76
CA ARG A 53 13.85 2.65 -10.07
C ARG A 53 12.69 3.64 -9.98
N VAL A 54 11.74 3.43 -9.07
CA VAL A 54 10.61 4.37 -8.90
C VAL A 54 11.11 5.76 -8.50
N PHE A 55 12.07 5.83 -7.59
CA PHE A 55 12.67 7.08 -7.16
C PHE A 55 13.30 7.86 -8.33
N GLU A 56 14.09 7.19 -9.16
CA GLU A 56 14.75 7.83 -10.31
C GLU A 56 13.73 8.23 -11.40
N GLU A 57 12.81 7.33 -11.78
CA GLU A 57 11.84 7.58 -12.85
C GLU A 57 10.71 8.58 -12.45
N THR A 58 10.65 9.01 -11.19
CA THR A 58 9.71 10.05 -10.70
C THR A 58 10.43 11.31 -10.22
N LYS A 59 11.71 11.45 -10.53
CA LYS A 59 12.54 12.56 -10.06
C LYS A 59 12.09 13.93 -10.63
N GLU A 60 11.80 13.98 -11.91
CA GLU A 60 11.39 15.22 -12.58
C GLU A 60 10.03 15.76 -12.10
N SER A 61 9.12 14.88 -11.77
CA SER A 61 7.79 15.21 -11.24
C SER A 61 7.76 15.48 -9.74
N ASP A 62 8.85 15.24 -9.05
CA ASP A 62 8.93 15.22 -7.59
C ASP A 62 7.90 14.25 -6.96
N GLY A 63 7.58 13.17 -7.66
CA GLY A 63 6.50 12.24 -7.34
C GLY A 63 6.67 11.55 -5.99
N ILE A 64 5.61 11.54 -5.20
CA ILE A 64 5.55 10.84 -3.92
C ILE A 64 5.13 9.39 -4.13
N PHE A 65 5.81 8.48 -3.49
CA PHE A 65 5.49 7.07 -3.59
C PHE A 65 5.56 6.32 -2.26
N GLY A 66 5.04 5.11 -2.26
CA GLY A 66 5.01 4.23 -1.10
C GLY A 66 5.05 2.75 -1.49
N ALA A 67 5.18 1.90 -0.49
CA ALA A 67 5.10 0.46 -0.62
C ALA A 67 3.77 -0.07 -0.09
N ASN A 68 3.15 -1.00 -0.81
CA ASN A 68 2.04 -1.80 -0.32
C ASN A 68 2.55 -3.18 0.09
N VAL A 69 2.47 -3.47 1.38
CA VAL A 69 3.07 -4.65 2.01
C VAL A 69 2.00 -5.51 2.66
N MET A 70 1.89 -6.76 2.23
CA MET A 70 1.09 -7.76 2.94
C MET A 70 1.77 -8.14 4.25
N VAL A 71 1.01 -8.10 5.35
CA VAL A 71 1.53 -8.33 6.70
C VAL A 71 0.86 -9.50 7.42
N SER A 72 0.17 -10.37 6.68
CA SER A 72 -0.39 -11.60 7.22
C SER A 72 0.71 -12.55 7.72
N ALA A 73 0.33 -13.47 8.59
CA ALA A 73 1.30 -14.38 9.23
C ALA A 73 2.08 -15.22 8.22
N GLU A 74 1.42 -15.63 7.13
CA GLU A 74 1.98 -16.50 6.09
C GLU A 74 3.11 -15.83 5.30
N VAL A 75 3.06 -14.49 5.15
CA VAL A 75 4.04 -13.72 4.39
C VAL A 75 4.89 -12.80 5.25
N LYS A 76 4.89 -12.99 6.56
CA LYS A 76 5.63 -12.16 7.51
C LYS A 76 7.12 -12.05 7.17
N ALA A 77 7.74 -13.16 6.75
CA ALA A 77 9.15 -13.17 6.37
C ALA A 77 9.42 -12.23 5.17
N ASN A 78 8.53 -12.24 4.18
CA ASN A 78 8.61 -11.32 3.04
C ASN A 78 8.42 -9.86 3.48
N ALA A 79 7.43 -9.60 4.33
CA ALA A 79 7.20 -8.26 4.88
C ALA A 79 8.45 -7.71 5.59
N MET A 80 9.13 -8.52 6.37
CA MET A 80 10.38 -8.11 7.05
C MET A 80 11.48 -7.72 6.05
N LYS A 81 11.65 -8.45 4.94
CA LYS A 81 12.62 -8.11 3.88
C LYS A 81 12.27 -6.78 3.20
N VAL A 82 10.98 -6.54 2.93
CA VAL A 82 10.52 -5.25 2.40
C VAL A 82 10.83 -4.11 3.37
N MET A 83 10.51 -4.30 4.67
CA MET A 83 10.80 -3.29 5.70
C MET A 83 12.30 -3.01 5.84
N GLN A 84 13.13 -4.04 5.70
CA GLN A 84 14.59 -3.87 5.67
C GLN A 84 15.03 -3.02 4.48
N ALA A 85 14.55 -3.32 3.27
CA ALA A 85 14.87 -2.54 2.07
C ALA A 85 14.43 -1.07 2.20
N ILE A 86 13.22 -0.82 2.73
CA ILE A 86 12.71 0.53 3.00
C ILE A 86 13.64 1.27 3.95
N LYS A 87 14.00 0.65 5.08
CA LYS A 87 14.87 1.24 6.09
C LYS A 87 16.21 1.64 5.50
N GLU A 88 16.90 0.70 4.85
CA GLU A 88 18.22 0.92 4.29
C GLU A 88 18.25 2.05 3.25
N LEU A 89 17.26 2.10 2.34
CA LEU A 89 17.18 3.16 1.34
C LEU A 89 16.89 4.54 1.95
N ARG A 90 15.99 4.61 2.91
CA ARG A 90 15.57 5.88 3.54
C ARG A 90 16.64 6.43 4.49
N GLU A 91 17.42 5.57 5.11
CA GLU A 91 18.55 5.98 5.96
C GLU A 91 19.76 6.42 5.14
N ALA A 92 19.93 5.89 3.93
CA ALA A 92 21.06 6.22 3.06
C ALA A 92 20.90 7.57 2.32
N ASP A 93 19.66 8.00 2.04
CA ASP A 93 19.39 9.18 1.21
C ASP A 93 18.21 10.00 1.78
N PRO A 94 18.46 11.28 2.20
CA PRO A 94 17.40 12.17 2.68
C PRO A 94 16.29 12.46 1.66
N GLU A 95 16.63 12.52 0.36
CA GLU A 95 15.66 12.76 -0.69
C GLU A 95 14.79 11.51 -0.93
N MET A 96 15.38 10.33 -0.91
CA MET A 96 14.64 9.06 -0.87
C MET A 96 13.68 9.06 0.33
N LYS A 97 14.14 9.46 1.52
CA LYS A 97 13.31 9.55 2.72
C LYS A 97 12.14 10.51 2.55
N ARG A 98 12.34 11.63 1.89
CA ARG A 98 11.31 12.65 1.63
C ARG A 98 10.23 12.15 0.68
N ARG A 99 10.60 11.47 -0.40
CA ARG A 99 9.68 11.04 -1.47
C ARG A 99 9.09 9.67 -1.25
N PHE A 100 9.87 8.71 -0.75
CA PHE A 100 9.40 7.39 -0.32
C PHE A 100 8.86 7.48 1.12
N ARG A 101 7.71 8.10 1.30
CA ARG A 101 7.21 8.48 2.62
C ARG A 101 5.98 7.73 3.11
N VAL A 102 5.38 6.88 2.29
CA VAL A 102 4.12 6.17 2.61
C VAL A 102 4.34 4.67 2.72
N LEU A 103 3.84 4.08 3.80
CA LEU A 103 3.71 2.64 3.95
C LEU A 103 2.24 2.27 4.01
N VAL A 104 1.79 1.45 3.08
CA VAL A 104 0.49 0.78 3.13
C VAL A 104 0.70 -0.64 3.61
N THR A 105 0.05 -1.03 4.69
CA THR A 105 0.00 -2.43 5.15
C THR A 105 -1.36 -3.03 4.84
N THR A 106 -1.41 -4.31 4.50
CA THR A 106 -2.64 -5.00 4.09
C THR A 106 -2.65 -6.45 4.53
N ALA A 107 -3.83 -7.07 4.59
CA ALA A 107 -4.04 -8.49 4.82
C ALA A 107 -3.40 -9.02 6.11
N GLY A 108 -3.56 -8.32 7.22
CA GLY A 108 -3.02 -8.78 8.51
C GLY A 108 -3.25 -7.82 9.66
N ASP A 109 -2.61 -8.10 10.77
CA ASP A 109 -2.67 -7.24 11.96
C ASP A 109 -1.65 -6.08 11.85
N PRO A 110 -2.08 -4.81 11.92
CA PRO A 110 -1.16 -3.68 11.88
C PRO A 110 -0.29 -3.55 13.15
N MET A 111 -0.78 -4.00 14.31
CA MET A 111 -0.13 -3.75 15.61
C MET A 111 1.37 -4.07 15.68
N PRO A 112 1.86 -5.22 15.14
CA PRO A 112 3.29 -5.55 15.21
C PRO A 112 4.22 -4.60 14.46
N TRP A 113 3.68 -3.77 13.56
CA TRP A 113 4.45 -2.91 12.67
C TRP A 113 4.51 -1.45 13.13
N ALA A 114 3.77 -1.09 14.18
CA ALA A 114 3.65 0.28 14.68
C ALA A 114 5.01 0.92 15.02
N ASN A 115 5.89 0.19 15.68
CA ASN A 115 7.22 0.69 16.05
C ASN A 115 8.07 0.99 14.81
N PHE A 116 8.09 0.09 13.83
CA PHE A 116 8.83 0.31 12.59
C PHE A 116 8.38 1.59 11.88
N VAL A 117 7.06 1.77 11.71
CA VAL A 117 6.52 2.94 11.02
C VAL A 117 6.86 4.23 11.76
N LYS A 118 6.74 4.22 13.08
CA LYS A 118 7.08 5.37 13.94
C LYS A 118 8.58 5.72 13.86
N GLU A 119 9.46 4.73 13.96
CA GLU A 119 10.92 4.91 13.86
C GLU A 119 11.32 5.47 12.50
N GLN A 120 10.70 4.98 11.44
CA GLN A 120 10.95 5.47 10.08
C GLN A 120 10.28 6.83 9.78
N GLY A 121 9.33 7.30 10.60
CA GLY A 121 8.60 8.54 10.36
C GLY A 121 7.81 8.53 9.06
N MET A 122 7.20 7.38 8.72
CA MET A 122 6.38 7.23 7.52
C MET A 122 4.92 7.56 7.80
N ILE A 123 4.21 8.01 6.78
CA ILE A 123 2.75 8.06 6.79
C ILE A 123 2.25 6.63 6.66
N TRP A 124 1.46 6.20 7.62
CA TRP A 124 0.95 4.85 7.67
C TRP A 124 -0.49 4.76 7.21
N MET A 125 -0.73 3.95 6.20
CA MET A 125 -2.04 3.58 5.71
C MET A 125 -2.27 2.08 5.95
N HIS A 126 -3.51 1.65 6.20
CA HIS A 126 -3.82 0.23 6.33
C HIS A 126 -5.11 -0.12 5.61
N VAL A 127 -5.07 -1.17 4.79
CA VAL A 127 -6.24 -1.71 4.08
C VAL A 127 -6.91 -2.77 4.94
N PHE A 128 -8.22 -2.62 5.17
CA PHE A 128 -8.99 -3.53 6.00
C PHE A 128 -10.43 -3.70 5.46
N PRO A 129 -11.07 -4.85 5.79
CA PRO A 129 -12.38 -5.19 5.23
C PRO A 129 -13.56 -4.90 6.15
N GLY A 130 -13.39 -4.30 7.32
CA GLY A 130 -14.50 -4.12 8.25
C GLY A 130 -14.18 -3.36 9.54
N VAL A 131 -15.22 -2.97 10.25
CA VAL A 131 -15.20 -2.10 11.44
C VAL A 131 -14.26 -2.58 12.56
N ARG A 132 -14.23 -3.89 12.82
CA ARG A 132 -13.36 -4.45 13.89
C ARG A 132 -11.88 -4.17 13.62
N THR A 133 -11.48 -4.30 12.35
CA THR A 133 -10.08 -4.04 11.95
C THR A 133 -9.79 -2.56 11.95
N ALA A 134 -10.75 -1.70 11.56
CA ALA A 134 -10.59 -0.24 11.63
C ALA A 134 -10.26 0.24 13.06
N ALA A 135 -11.00 -0.24 14.06
CA ALA A 135 -10.71 0.08 15.46
C ALA A 135 -9.30 -0.35 15.89
N ARG A 136 -8.83 -1.50 15.38
CA ARG A 136 -7.48 -1.98 15.65
C ARG A 136 -6.41 -1.15 14.95
N CYS A 137 -6.68 -0.67 13.74
CA CYS A 137 -5.81 0.24 13.00
C CYS A 137 -5.63 1.56 13.75
N LYS A 138 -6.70 2.17 14.24
CA LYS A 138 -6.62 3.39 15.08
C LYS A 138 -5.77 3.17 16.32
N LYS A 139 -5.97 2.06 17.02
CA LYS A 139 -5.16 1.70 18.20
C LYS A 139 -3.68 1.52 17.87
N ALA A 140 -3.36 1.06 16.66
CA ALA A 140 -1.97 0.92 16.19
C ALA A 140 -1.32 2.26 15.80
N GLY A 141 -2.10 3.33 15.61
CA GLY A 141 -1.61 4.63 15.17
C GLY A 141 -1.61 4.80 13.65
N VAL A 142 -2.43 4.02 12.93
CA VAL A 142 -2.64 4.20 11.48
C VAL A 142 -3.31 5.54 11.23
N GLN A 143 -2.74 6.34 10.33
CA GLN A 143 -3.20 7.69 10.03
C GLN A 143 -4.22 7.72 8.89
N VAL A 144 -4.15 6.77 7.96
CA VAL A 144 -5.11 6.67 6.85
C VAL A 144 -5.74 5.28 6.82
N LEU A 145 -7.01 5.24 7.08
CA LEU A 145 -7.82 4.03 7.08
C LEU A 145 -8.34 3.75 5.67
N ILE A 146 -7.96 2.62 5.06
CA ILE A 146 -8.41 2.25 3.72
C ILE A 146 -9.48 1.16 3.83
N ALA A 147 -10.74 1.57 3.73
CA ALA A 147 -11.90 0.69 3.78
C ALA A 147 -12.04 -0.10 2.47
N SER A 148 -11.80 -1.41 2.52
CA SER A 148 -11.84 -2.30 1.35
C SER A 148 -13.20 -3.00 1.26
N GLY A 149 -14.02 -2.58 0.30
CA GLY A 149 -15.24 -3.30 -0.02
C GLY A 149 -14.97 -4.66 -0.67
N HIS A 150 -15.99 -5.52 -0.67
CA HIS A 150 -15.91 -6.87 -1.23
C HIS A 150 -15.71 -6.88 -2.76
N GLU A 151 -15.93 -5.77 -3.43
CA GLU A 151 -15.62 -5.54 -4.85
C GLU A 151 -14.12 -5.46 -5.12
N GLY A 152 -13.30 -5.40 -4.06
CA GLY A 152 -11.85 -5.41 -4.15
C GLY A 152 -11.31 -6.70 -4.76
N GLY A 153 -10.20 -6.59 -5.49
CA GLY A 153 -9.49 -7.75 -6.04
C GLY A 153 -8.59 -8.45 -5.02
N MET A 154 -8.19 -9.66 -5.33
CA MET A 154 -7.26 -10.52 -4.60
C MET A 154 -7.78 -10.98 -3.23
N HIS A 155 -7.42 -10.32 -2.15
CA HIS A 155 -7.77 -10.73 -0.79
C HIS A 155 -8.99 -9.96 -0.30
N THR A 156 -10.13 -10.63 -0.27
CA THR A 156 -11.38 -10.10 0.29
C THR A 156 -11.66 -10.71 1.66
N ALA A 157 -12.54 -10.07 2.43
CA ALA A 157 -12.93 -10.58 3.73
C ALA A 157 -13.76 -11.86 3.64
N TRP A 158 -13.65 -12.69 4.66
CA TRP A 158 -14.54 -13.86 4.84
C TRP A 158 -16.02 -13.46 4.88
N GLN A 159 -16.34 -12.34 5.55
CA GLN A 159 -17.68 -11.77 5.55
C GLN A 159 -17.70 -10.57 4.59
N PRO A 160 -18.46 -10.65 3.49
CA PRO A 160 -18.49 -9.58 2.49
C PRO A 160 -19.26 -8.37 3.04
N VAL A 161 -18.61 -7.21 3.01
CA VAL A 161 -19.25 -5.91 3.17
C VAL A 161 -18.88 -5.08 1.94
N HIS A 162 -19.90 -4.54 1.26
CA HIS A 162 -19.69 -3.79 0.02
C HIS A 162 -19.26 -2.36 0.27
N SER A 163 -18.53 -1.77 -0.69
CA SER A 163 -17.94 -0.44 -0.58
C SER A 163 -18.96 0.63 -0.21
N MET A 164 -20.16 0.59 -0.80
CA MET A 164 -21.25 1.55 -0.55
C MET A 164 -21.81 1.54 0.87
N THR A 165 -21.64 0.44 1.59
CA THR A 165 -22.05 0.30 3.01
C THR A 165 -20.88 0.47 3.96
N LEU A 166 -19.72 -0.08 3.61
CA LEU A 166 -18.55 -0.06 4.47
C LEU A 166 -17.97 1.35 4.63
N LEU A 167 -17.81 2.06 3.52
CA LEU A 167 -17.12 3.35 3.51
C LEU A 167 -17.80 4.39 4.40
N PRO A 168 -19.12 4.70 4.26
CA PRO A 168 -19.79 5.65 5.15
C PRO A 168 -19.79 5.20 6.61
N ASP A 169 -19.94 3.90 6.90
CA ASP A 169 -19.91 3.38 8.27
C ASP A 169 -18.53 3.58 8.94
N ILE A 170 -17.44 3.43 8.18
CA ILE A 170 -16.09 3.68 8.68
C ILE A 170 -15.85 5.19 8.88
N ILE A 171 -16.31 6.03 7.95
CA ILE A 171 -16.17 7.48 8.04
C ILE A 171 -16.85 7.99 9.30
N GLU A 172 -18.13 7.63 9.50
CA GLU A 172 -18.91 8.06 10.65
C GLU A 172 -18.27 7.69 11.99
N LYS A 173 -17.66 6.49 12.06
CA LYS A 173 -17.11 5.96 13.32
C LYS A 173 -15.68 6.36 13.62
N PHE A 174 -14.86 6.63 12.60
CA PHE A 174 -13.40 6.68 12.76
C PHE A 174 -12.72 7.89 12.12
N SER A 175 -13.38 8.63 11.22
CA SER A 175 -12.81 9.86 10.66
C SER A 175 -12.77 10.96 11.72
N ASP A 176 -11.62 11.60 11.86
CA ASP A 176 -11.42 12.76 12.71
C ASP A 176 -10.25 13.61 12.18
N GLU A 177 -9.88 14.68 12.89
CA GLU A 177 -8.80 15.59 12.50
C GLU A 177 -7.42 14.91 12.35
N ASN A 178 -7.23 13.73 12.92
CA ASN A 178 -5.97 12.97 12.91
C ASN A 178 -6.06 11.68 12.08
N THR A 179 -7.22 11.36 11.51
CA THR A 179 -7.47 10.09 10.82
C THR A 179 -8.28 10.31 9.55
N LEU A 180 -7.62 10.11 8.42
CA LEU A 180 -8.26 10.14 7.11
C LEU A 180 -8.85 8.78 6.75
N VAL A 181 -9.91 8.78 5.92
CA VAL A 181 -10.56 7.56 5.43
C VAL A 181 -10.61 7.55 3.91
N CYS A 182 -10.03 6.52 3.32
CA CYS A 182 -10.08 6.26 1.89
C CYS A 182 -10.91 5.03 1.58
N GLY A 183 -11.57 5.02 0.42
CA GLY A 183 -12.26 3.85 -0.11
C GLY A 183 -11.38 3.05 -1.08
N THR A 184 -11.52 1.71 -1.08
CA THR A 184 -10.97 0.83 -2.12
C THR A 184 -11.95 -0.30 -2.42
N GLY A 185 -11.85 -0.87 -3.62
CA GLY A 185 -12.80 -1.87 -4.11
C GLY A 185 -13.89 -1.26 -4.99
N GLY A 186 -13.82 -1.51 -6.29
CA GLY A 186 -14.80 -1.06 -7.28
C GLY A 186 -14.62 0.39 -7.80
N PHE A 187 -13.72 1.18 -7.23
CA PHE A 187 -13.44 2.54 -7.73
C PHE A 187 -12.53 2.47 -8.95
N CYS A 188 -12.93 3.05 -10.08
CA CYS A 188 -12.21 2.89 -11.34
C CYS A 188 -12.22 4.11 -12.28
N ASP A 189 -13.03 5.12 -11.99
CA ASP A 189 -13.21 6.32 -12.82
C ASP A 189 -13.61 7.54 -12.01
N GLY A 190 -13.73 8.69 -12.67
CA GLY A 190 -14.12 9.95 -12.03
C GLY A 190 -15.50 9.93 -11.38
N LYS A 191 -16.44 9.10 -11.88
CA LYS A 191 -17.79 8.99 -11.28
C LYS A 191 -17.74 8.25 -9.96
N SER A 192 -17.02 7.13 -9.92
CA SER A 192 -16.85 6.36 -8.69
C SER A 192 -16.03 7.13 -7.65
N ILE A 193 -15.01 7.90 -8.07
CA ILE A 193 -14.27 8.82 -7.18
C ILE A 193 -15.20 9.90 -6.61
N ALA A 194 -16.01 10.54 -7.44
CA ALA A 194 -16.99 11.55 -6.99
C ALA A 194 -18.00 10.96 -5.99
N ALA A 195 -18.45 9.72 -6.21
CA ALA A 195 -19.31 9.02 -5.28
C ALA A 195 -18.63 8.78 -3.91
N ALA A 196 -17.36 8.39 -3.90
CA ALA A 196 -16.60 8.24 -2.66
C ALA A 196 -16.49 9.55 -1.89
N PHE A 197 -16.19 10.65 -2.56
CA PHE A 197 -16.15 11.98 -1.93
C PHE A 197 -17.54 12.44 -1.44
N ALA A 198 -18.60 12.14 -2.18
CA ALA A 198 -19.98 12.42 -1.73
C ALA A 198 -20.36 11.63 -0.46
N MET A 199 -19.75 10.46 -0.24
CA MET A 199 -19.88 9.68 0.99
C MET A 199 -19.00 10.21 2.15
N GLY A 200 -18.14 11.21 1.89
CA GLY A 200 -17.26 11.81 2.89
C GLY A 200 -15.85 11.23 2.93
N ALA A 201 -15.43 10.44 1.95
CA ALA A 201 -14.07 9.93 1.89
C ALA A 201 -13.05 11.04 1.59
N ASP A 202 -11.85 10.92 2.13
CA ASP A 202 -10.71 11.79 1.85
C ASP A 202 -9.97 11.40 0.55
N GLY A 203 -10.19 10.19 0.05
CA GLY A 203 -9.58 9.69 -1.17
C GLY A 203 -10.04 8.29 -1.55
N VAL A 204 -9.45 7.78 -2.64
CA VAL A 204 -9.66 6.40 -3.11
C VAL A 204 -8.34 5.73 -3.46
N GLN A 205 -8.29 4.41 -3.26
CA GLN A 205 -7.21 3.57 -3.77
C GLN A 205 -7.75 2.70 -4.88
N MET A 206 -7.03 2.65 -5.99
CA MET A 206 -7.36 1.83 -7.16
C MET A 206 -6.24 0.80 -7.42
N GLY A 207 -6.63 -0.43 -7.69
CA GLY A 207 -5.71 -1.51 -8.11
C GLY A 207 -6.00 -1.96 -9.53
N THR A 208 -7.10 -2.69 -9.74
CA THR A 208 -7.48 -3.34 -11.00
C THR A 208 -7.50 -2.38 -12.19
N ARG A 209 -7.90 -1.11 -12.01
CA ARG A 209 -7.89 -0.10 -13.08
C ARG A 209 -6.51 0.11 -13.69
N PHE A 210 -5.44 -0.08 -12.92
CA PHE A 210 -4.06 0.05 -13.39
C PHE A 210 -3.47 -1.26 -13.93
N LEU A 211 -4.19 -2.37 -13.84
CA LEU A 211 -3.82 -3.67 -14.41
C LEU A 211 -4.51 -3.94 -15.75
N ALA A 212 -5.62 -3.25 -16.04
CA ALA A 212 -6.46 -3.44 -17.23
C ALA A 212 -6.00 -2.61 -18.42
#